data_21eaada9cfc2325da55c6fdf5c8171a8
#
_entry.id   21eaada9cfc2325da55c6fdf5c8171a8
#
_cell.length_a   1.000
_cell.length_b   1.000
_cell.length_c   1.000
_cell.angle_alpha   90.00
_cell.angle_beta   90.00
_cell.angle_gamma   90.00
#
_symmetry.space_group_name_H-M   'P 1'
#
loop_
_entity.id
_entity.type
_entity.pdbx_description
1 polymer ?
#
loop_
_entity_poly.entity_id
_entity_poly.type
_entity_poly.pdbx_seq_one_letter_code
_entity_poly.pdbx_strand_id
1 'polypeptide(L)'
;MILLIDNYDSFTYNLAQYIGNFAEVQVLRNDDSKLYEEAEKADGLVFSPGPGWPVDAGKMEDMICDFAGKKPILGICLGHQAIAEVFGGKLGLAPKVMHGKQSNINFEAPSVLYQGIEDGHAVMRYHSILIEEMPEDFEVTARSTDDQAIMGIQHKNLPIYGFQYHPESIGTPDGLYSIRNFIEEVVK
;
A
#
# COMPACT_ATOMS: atom_id res chain seq x y z
N MET A 1 2.72 5.95 16.92
CA MET A 1 3.25 6.75 15.79
C MET A 1 3.42 5.87 14.57
N ILE A 2 2.98 6.36 13.42
CA ILE A 2 3.17 5.70 12.12
C ILE A 2 4.37 6.33 11.42
N LEU A 3 5.29 5.52 10.92
CA LEU A 3 6.34 5.98 10.03
C LEU A 3 5.86 5.81 8.58
N LEU A 4 5.73 6.93 7.88
CA LEU A 4 5.42 6.99 6.45
C LEU A 4 6.71 7.17 5.67
N ILE A 5 7.07 6.15 4.89
CA ILE A 5 8.26 6.16 4.04
C ILE A 5 7.89 6.77 2.69
N ASP A 6 8.46 7.95 2.41
CA ASP A 6 8.23 8.71 1.18
C ASP A 6 9.14 8.21 0.05
N ASN A 7 8.53 7.65 -0.98
CA ASN A 7 9.21 7.21 -2.20
C ASN A 7 9.32 8.32 -3.26
N TYR A 8 9.51 9.57 -2.82
CA TYR A 8 9.60 10.76 -3.68
C TYR A 8 8.33 10.96 -4.50
N ASP A 9 7.19 10.80 -3.84
CA ASP A 9 5.87 10.94 -4.45
C ASP A 9 5.21 12.28 -4.10
N SER A 10 4.54 12.88 -5.08
CA SER A 10 3.84 14.17 -4.88
C SER A 10 2.59 14.08 -3.97
N PHE A 11 2.04 12.87 -3.79
CA PHE A 11 0.87 12.64 -2.94
C PHE A 11 1.20 12.14 -1.52
N THR A 12 2.47 12.04 -1.15
CA THR A 12 2.87 11.54 0.17
C THR A 12 2.24 12.36 1.31
N TYR A 13 2.18 13.68 1.19
CA TYR A 13 1.60 14.52 2.25
C TYR A 13 0.07 14.44 2.32
N ASN A 14 -0.62 14.10 1.22
CA ASN A 14 -2.04 13.77 1.27
C ASN A 14 -2.25 12.48 2.08
N LEU A 15 -1.41 11.49 1.86
CA LEU A 15 -1.42 10.24 2.64
C LEU A 15 -1.10 10.51 4.12
N ALA A 16 -0.10 11.37 4.39
CA ALA A 16 0.22 11.79 5.75
C ALA A 16 -0.96 12.47 6.45
N GLN A 17 -1.73 13.30 5.75
CA GLN A 17 -2.94 13.92 6.30
C GLN A 17 -4.01 12.88 6.65
N TYR A 18 -4.22 11.87 5.80
CA TYR A 18 -5.17 10.80 6.08
C TYR A 18 -4.76 10.01 7.33
N ILE A 19 -3.50 9.63 7.43
CA ILE A 19 -2.95 8.96 8.62
C ILE A 19 -3.08 9.85 9.86
N GLY A 20 -2.77 11.13 9.71
CA GLY A 20 -2.80 12.12 10.79
C GLY A 20 -4.17 12.34 11.44
N ASN A 21 -5.27 11.90 10.80
CA ASN A 21 -6.60 11.91 11.44
C ASN A 21 -6.72 10.87 12.57
N PHE A 22 -5.87 9.83 12.57
CA PHE A 22 -6.02 8.67 13.46
C PHE A 22 -4.80 8.39 14.32
N ALA A 23 -3.61 8.84 13.92
CA ALA A 23 -2.36 8.62 14.63
C ALA A 23 -1.34 9.72 14.36
N GLU A 24 -0.36 9.84 15.24
CA GLU A 24 0.83 10.63 14.97
C GLU A 24 1.58 10.01 13.78
N VAL A 25 2.02 10.84 12.83
CA VAL A 25 2.74 10.41 11.63
C VAL A 25 4.06 11.15 11.50
N GLN A 26 5.13 10.40 11.20
CA GLN A 26 6.42 10.94 10.81
C GLN A 26 6.70 10.55 9.36
N VAL A 27 7.14 11.50 8.55
CA VAL A 27 7.48 11.27 7.14
C VAL A 27 8.99 11.32 6.97
N LEU A 28 9.57 10.25 6.44
CA LEU A 28 10.98 10.19 6.06
C LEU A 28 11.12 9.62 4.65
N ARG A 29 12.06 10.14 3.89
CA ARG A 29 12.36 9.64 2.55
C ARG A 29 13.01 8.26 2.59
N ASN A 30 12.83 7.48 1.53
CA ASN A 30 13.31 6.10 1.44
C ASN A 30 14.83 5.92 1.50
N ASP A 31 15.59 6.99 1.40
CA ASP A 31 17.05 7.03 1.52
C ASP A 31 17.55 7.77 2.78
N ASP A 32 16.65 8.18 3.66
CA ASP A 32 17.01 8.86 4.91
C ASP A 32 17.85 7.96 5.81
N SER A 33 18.88 8.52 6.44
CA SER A 33 19.78 7.78 7.32
C SER A 33 19.13 7.32 8.63
N LYS A 34 18.01 7.95 9.03
CA LYS A 34 17.29 7.66 10.27
C LYS A 34 16.18 6.63 10.12
N LEU A 35 15.94 6.13 8.90
CA LEU A 35 14.80 5.24 8.61
C LEU A 35 14.71 4.07 9.57
N TYR A 36 15.79 3.32 9.75
CA TYR A 36 15.79 2.13 10.62
C TYR A 36 15.59 2.50 12.09
N GLU A 37 16.24 3.55 12.57
CA GLU A 37 16.07 4.02 13.94
C GLU A 37 14.61 4.42 14.22
N GLU A 38 14.01 5.16 13.32
CA GLU A 38 12.62 5.61 13.48
C GLU A 38 11.60 4.47 13.24
N ALA A 39 11.91 3.52 12.36
CA ALA A 39 11.08 2.33 12.17
C ALA A 39 11.02 1.43 13.42
N GLU A 40 12.11 1.31 14.16
CA GLU A 40 12.12 0.56 15.42
C GLU A 40 11.17 1.18 16.47
N LYS A 41 11.05 2.50 16.49
CA LYS A 41 10.17 3.25 17.40
C LYS A 41 8.71 3.27 16.96
N ALA A 42 8.45 3.11 15.67
CA ALA A 42 7.11 3.20 15.09
C ALA A 42 6.25 1.99 15.48
N ASP A 43 4.94 2.23 15.57
CA ASP A 43 3.95 1.17 15.80
C ASP A 43 3.54 0.48 14.50
N GLY A 44 3.70 1.13 13.36
CA GLY A 44 3.43 0.60 12.03
C GLY A 44 4.15 1.38 10.95
N LEU A 45 4.34 0.74 9.79
CA LEU A 45 5.03 1.30 8.64
C LEU A 45 4.08 1.42 7.45
N VAL A 46 4.13 2.57 6.78
CA VAL A 46 3.39 2.79 5.53
C VAL A 46 4.39 3.20 4.45
N PHE A 47 4.36 2.50 3.32
CA PHE A 47 5.20 2.79 2.16
C PHE A 47 4.38 3.49 1.09
N SER A 48 4.78 4.72 0.74
CA SER A 48 4.04 5.58 -0.17
C SER A 48 4.09 5.10 -1.62
N PRO A 49 3.20 5.64 -2.48
CA PRO A 49 3.42 5.62 -3.91
C PRO A 49 4.78 6.20 -4.28
N GLY A 50 5.18 6.05 -5.53
CA GLY A 50 6.40 6.63 -6.07
C GLY A 50 6.64 6.26 -7.52
N PRO A 51 7.62 6.90 -8.18
CA PRO A 51 7.95 6.64 -9.56
C PRO A 51 8.82 5.39 -9.73
N GLY A 52 8.81 4.83 -10.94
CA GLY A 52 9.71 3.76 -11.35
C GLY A 52 9.37 2.40 -10.77
N TRP A 53 10.40 1.59 -10.62
CA TRP A 53 10.31 0.23 -10.10
C TRP A 53 10.69 0.18 -8.61
N PRO A 54 10.13 -0.75 -7.83
CA PRO A 54 10.44 -0.86 -6.40
C PRO A 54 11.93 -1.01 -6.09
N VAL A 55 12.65 -1.77 -6.91
CA VAL A 55 14.10 -2.01 -6.73
C VAL A 55 14.91 -0.71 -6.74
N ASP A 56 14.42 0.33 -7.41
CA ASP A 56 15.08 1.64 -7.52
C ASP A 56 14.66 2.62 -6.41
N ALA A 57 13.83 2.19 -5.46
CA ALA A 57 13.24 3.03 -4.41
C ALA A 57 14.03 3.00 -3.09
N GLY A 58 15.33 3.27 -3.16
CA GLY A 58 16.18 3.39 -1.96
C GLY A 58 16.17 2.13 -1.10
N LYS A 59 15.85 2.30 0.18
CA LYS A 59 15.86 1.21 1.18
C LYS A 59 14.50 0.51 1.32
N MET A 60 13.51 0.82 0.48
CA MET A 60 12.13 0.37 0.68
C MET A 60 12.02 -1.16 0.79
N GLU A 61 12.57 -1.90 -0.17
CA GLU A 61 12.48 -3.37 -0.18
C GLU A 61 13.23 -4.01 0.99
N ASP A 62 14.41 -3.50 1.33
CA ASP A 62 15.17 -3.96 2.49
C ASP A 62 14.37 -3.76 3.78
N MET A 63 13.72 -2.62 3.94
CA MET A 63 12.90 -2.34 5.12
C MET A 63 11.68 -3.24 5.20
N ILE A 64 11.00 -3.51 4.08
CA ILE A 64 9.87 -4.46 4.06
C ILE A 64 10.35 -5.84 4.53
N CYS A 65 11.47 -6.31 4.00
CA CYS A 65 12.06 -7.59 4.38
C CYS A 65 12.42 -7.64 5.87
N ASP A 66 13.12 -6.61 6.37
CA ASP A 66 13.66 -6.58 7.73
C ASP A 66 12.58 -6.41 8.81
N PHE A 67 11.48 -5.71 8.49
CA PHE A 67 10.37 -5.44 9.42
C PHE A 67 9.17 -6.37 9.26
N ALA A 68 9.17 -7.25 8.25
CA ALA A 68 8.13 -8.27 8.10
C ALA A 68 8.03 -9.15 9.34
N GLY A 69 6.83 -9.26 9.90
CA GLY A 69 6.57 -10.00 11.15
C GLY A 69 6.96 -9.25 12.43
N LYS A 70 7.61 -8.10 12.34
CA LYS A 70 7.97 -7.25 13.49
C LYS A 70 7.03 -6.06 13.64
N LYS A 71 6.57 -5.51 12.54
CA LYS A 71 5.68 -4.34 12.49
C LYS A 71 4.55 -4.57 11.50
N PRO A 72 3.35 -4.03 11.75
CA PRO A 72 2.33 -3.91 10.71
C PRO A 72 2.83 -3.07 9.54
N ILE A 73 2.53 -3.51 8.31
CA ILE A 73 2.98 -2.88 7.07
C ILE A 73 1.80 -2.65 6.14
N LEU A 74 1.70 -1.44 5.59
CA LEU A 74 0.81 -1.10 4.49
C LEU A 74 1.60 -0.48 3.33
N GLY A 75 1.49 -1.07 2.15
CA GLY A 75 2.09 -0.54 0.92
C GLY A 75 1.04 0.05 -0.02
N ILE A 76 1.30 1.24 -0.55
CA ILE A 76 0.42 1.93 -1.49
C ILE A 76 1.14 2.05 -2.84
N CYS A 77 0.51 1.59 -3.90
CA CYS A 77 0.99 1.63 -5.28
C CYS A 77 2.40 1.03 -5.41
N LEU A 78 3.45 1.83 -5.44
CA LEU A 78 4.83 1.35 -5.45
C LEU A 78 5.15 0.48 -4.22
N GLY A 79 4.67 0.86 -3.04
CA GLY A 79 4.83 0.07 -1.81
C GLY A 79 4.13 -1.28 -1.87
N HIS A 80 2.94 -1.34 -2.47
CA HIS A 80 2.22 -2.59 -2.74
C HIS A 80 3.00 -3.52 -3.68
N GLN A 81 3.55 -2.96 -4.75
CA GLN A 81 4.39 -3.69 -5.71
C GLN A 81 5.66 -4.23 -5.04
N ALA A 82 6.31 -3.41 -4.22
CA ALA A 82 7.49 -3.81 -3.45
C ALA A 82 7.21 -4.98 -2.49
N ILE A 83 6.08 -4.97 -1.81
CA ILE A 83 5.65 -6.09 -0.94
C ILE A 83 5.58 -7.38 -1.76
N ALA A 84 4.91 -7.36 -2.92
CA ALA A 84 4.80 -8.55 -3.74
C ALA A 84 6.18 -9.06 -4.21
N GLU A 85 7.06 -8.17 -4.65
CA GLU A 85 8.40 -8.52 -5.14
C GLU A 85 9.28 -9.11 -4.03
N VAL A 86 9.29 -8.50 -2.85
CA VAL A 86 10.06 -8.98 -1.68
C VAL A 86 9.67 -10.41 -1.27
N PHE A 87 8.40 -10.75 -1.38
CA PHE A 87 7.90 -12.09 -1.04
C PHE A 87 7.89 -13.08 -2.20
N GLY A 88 8.53 -12.76 -3.32
CA GLY A 88 8.75 -13.68 -4.45
C GLY A 88 7.70 -13.62 -5.55
N GLY A 89 6.80 -12.64 -5.52
CA GLY A 89 5.89 -12.35 -6.63
C GLY A 89 6.63 -11.72 -7.81
N LYS A 90 5.94 -11.59 -8.93
CA LYS A 90 6.47 -10.96 -10.15
C LYS A 90 5.65 -9.75 -10.55
N LEU A 91 6.35 -8.70 -10.93
CA LEU A 91 5.79 -7.48 -11.48
C LEU A 91 5.90 -7.47 -13.00
N GLY A 92 4.99 -6.76 -13.65
CA GLY A 92 5.04 -6.58 -15.08
C GLY A 92 4.36 -5.27 -15.49
N LEU A 93 4.45 -4.96 -16.78
CA LEU A 93 3.80 -3.77 -17.32
C LEU A 93 2.30 -4.03 -17.48
N ALA A 94 1.49 -3.08 -17.05
CA ALA A 94 0.06 -3.11 -17.30
C ALA A 94 -0.21 -3.05 -18.81
N PRO A 95 -1.18 -3.81 -19.35
CA PRO A 95 -1.56 -3.73 -20.77
C PRO A 95 -1.98 -2.32 -21.18
N LYS A 96 -2.47 -1.53 -20.23
CA LYS A 96 -2.86 -0.15 -20.41
C LYS A 96 -2.37 0.69 -19.23
N VAL A 97 -1.69 1.78 -19.53
CA VAL A 97 -1.25 2.74 -18.51
C VAL A 97 -2.47 3.38 -17.85
N MET A 98 -2.53 3.30 -16.54
CA MET A 98 -3.52 3.98 -15.72
C MET A 98 -2.92 5.28 -15.20
N HIS A 99 -3.49 6.40 -15.60
CA HIS A 99 -3.03 7.72 -15.17
C HIS A 99 -4.21 8.60 -14.85
N GLY A 100 -4.55 8.69 -13.56
CA GLY A 100 -5.71 9.44 -13.10
C GLY A 100 -7.03 8.82 -13.56
N LYS A 101 -7.12 7.50 -13.59
CA LYS A 101 -8.31 6.76 -14.00
C LYS A 101 -8.98 6.11 -12.79
N GLN A 102 -10.29 6.28 -12.72
CA GLN A 102 -11.11 5.64 -11.71
C GLN A 102 -11.60 4.28 -12.21
N SER A 103 -11.50 3.27 -11.37
CA SER A 103 -12.06 1.94 -11.58
C SER A 103 -12.91 1.54 -10.37
N ASN A 104 -13.90 0.68 -10.58
CA ASN A 104 -14.55 0.02 -9.46
C ASN A 104 -13.81 -1.28 -9.13
N ILE A 105 -13.83 -1.68 -7.87
CA ILE A 105 -13.20 -2.92 -7.45
C ILE A 105 -14.20 -3.87 -6.80
N ASN A 106 -13.99 -5.17 -7.00
CA ASN A 106 -14.72 -6.23 -6.31
C ASN A 106 -13.80 -6.91 -5.29
N PHE A 107 -14.32 -7.18 -4.10
CA PHE A 107 -13.61 -7.93 -3.08
C PHE A 107 -13.56 -9.41 -3.43
N GLU A 108 -12.38 -10.04 -3.28
CA GLU A 108 -12.19 -11.48 -3.48
C GLU A 108 -12.03 -12.24 -2.16
N ALA A 109 -11.35 -11.64 -1.19
CA ALA A 109 -11.16 -12.20 0.14
C ALA A 109 -11.55 -11.19 1.21
N PRO A 110 -12.06 -11.67 2.37
CA PRO A 110 -12.31 -10.79 3.51
C PRO A 110 -11.04 -10.08 3.95
N SER A 111 -11.15 -8.80 4.24
CA SER A 111 -10.05 -8.01 4.80
C SER A 111 -10.58 -7.02 5.82
N VAL A 112 -9.86 -6.88 6.93
CA VAL A 112 -10.16 -5.88 7.95
C VAL A 112 -10.11 -4.47 7.37
N LEU A 113 -9.29 -4.24 6.33
CA LEU A 113 -9.15 -2.93 5.70
C LEU A 113 -10.41 -2.48 4.94
N TYR A 114 -11.33 -3.39 4.63
CA TYR A 114 -12.58 -3.07 3.94
C TYR A 114 -13.79 -2.97 4.86
N GLN A 115 -13.61 -3.02 6.18
CA GLN A 115 -14.71 -2.85 7.11
C GLN A 115 -15.41 -1.51 6.91
N GLY A 116 -16.73 -1.54 6.74
CA GLY A 116 -17.56 -0.36 6.51
C GLY A 116 -17.50 0.19 5.08
N ILE A 117 -16.85 -0.52 4.16
CA ILE A 117 -16.75 -0.15 2.75
C ILE A 117 -17.57 -1.14 1.93
N GLU A 118 -18.40 -0.63 1.01
CA GLU A 118 -19.20 -1.46 0.13
C GLU A 118 -18.36 -2.07 -0.99
N ASP A 119 -18.66 -3.32 -1.34
CA ASP A 119 -18.11 -3.97 -2.54
C ASP A 119 -18.53 -3.19 -3.80
N GLY A 120 -17.64 -3.11 -4.77
CA GLY A 120 -17.88 -2.34 -5.98
C GLY A 120 -17.52 -0.85 -5.86
N HIS A 121 -16.91 -0.40 -4.76
CA HIS A 121 -16.55 1.00 -4.60
C HIS A 121 -15.49 1.46 -5.60
N ALA A 122 -15.45 2.80 -5.83
CA ALA A 122 -14.55 3.42 -6.78
C ALA A 122 -13.17 3.69 -6.16
N VAL A 123 -12.12 3.46 -6.95
CA VAL A 123 -10.72 3.74 -6.57
C VAL A 123 -9.99 4.47 -7.68
N MET A 124 -9.04 5.31 -7.31
CA MET A 124 -8.20 6.05 -8.27
C MET A 124 -6.89 5.32 -8.53
N ARG A 125 -6.52 5.22 -9.80
CA ARG A 125 -5.35 4.48 -10.28
C ARG A 125 -4.36 5.40 -10.99
N TYR A 126 -3.07 5.27 -10.62
CA TYR A 126 -1.94 5.97 -11.25
C TYR A 126 -0.77 4.99 -11.36
N HIS A 127 -0.89 3.96 -12.23
CA HIS A 127 0.19 2.97 -12.37
C HIS A 127 0.33 2.44 -13.79
N SER A 128 1.56 2.10 -14.15
CA SER A 128 1.91 1.37 -15.38
C SER A 128 2.50 -0.01 -15.09
N ILE A 129 2.76 -0.31 -13.82
CA ILE A 129 3.27 -1.58 -13.32
C ILE A 129 2.19 -2.22 -12.45
N LEU A 130 2.09 -3.54 -12.51
CA LEU A 130 1.15 -4.34 -11.71
C LEU A 130 1.79 -5.66 -11.26
N ILE A 131 1.13 -6.36 -10.35
CA ILE A 131 1.51 -7.72 -9.97
C ILE A 131 0.98 -8.68 -11.01
N GLU A 132 1.89 -9.39 -11.70
CA GLU A 132 1.54 -10.46 -12.66
C GLU A 132 1.40 -11.82 -11.97
N GLU A 133 2.31 -12.13 -11.04
CA GLU A 133 2.28 -13.38 -10.27
C GLU A 133 2.30 -13.06 -8.77
N MET A 134 1.30 -13.56 -8.05
CA MET A 134 1.19 -13.39 -6.61
C MET A 134 2.25 -14.20 -5.87
N PRO A 135 2.85 -13.64 -4.80
CA PRO A 135 3.64 -14.42 -3.87
C PRO A 135 2.75 -15.45 -3.15
N GLU A 136 3.32 -16.62 -2.86
CA GLU A 136 2.58 -17.78 -2.32
C GLU A 136 1.90 -17.51 -0.95
N ASP A 137 2.54 -16.69 -0.10
CA ASP A 137 2.06 -16.40 1.24
C ASP A 137 0.99 -15.28 1.28
N PHE A 138 0.59 -14.76 0.14
CA PHE A 138 -0.40 -13.70 0.01
C PHE A 138 -1.67 -14.18 -0.68
N GLU A 139 -2.76 -13.49 -0.40
CA GLU A 139 -4.02 -13.63 -1.14
C GLU A 139 -4.46 -12.30 -1.73
N VAL A 140 -5.17 -12.37 -2.85
CA VAL A 140 -5.81 -11.21 -3.48
C VAL A 140 -7.05 -10.85 -2.69
N THR A 141 -7.17 -9.60 -2.27
CA THR A 141 -8.33 -9.10 -1.54
C THR A 141 -9.32 -8.36 -2.43
N ALA A 142 -8.83 -7.79 -3.53
CA ALA A 142 -9.68 -7.07 -4.49
C ALA A 142 -9.08 -7.04 -5.90
N ARG A 143 -9.97 -7.01 -6.91
CA ARG A 143 -9.61 -6.80 -8.31
C ARG A 143 -10.47 -5.69 -8.93
N SER A 144 -9.91 -5.03 -9.95
CA SER A 144 -10.69 -4.07 -10.72
C SER A 144 -11.71 -4.79 -11.62
N THR A 145 -12.86 -4.15 -11.81
CA THR A 145 -13.95 -4.73 -12.62
C THR A 145 -13.72 -4.58 -14.13
N ASP A 146 -12.89 -3.64 -14.54
CA ASP A 146 -12.67 -3.31 -15.95
C ASP A 146 -11.53 -4.13 -16.59
N ASP A 147 -10.46 -4.44 -15.88
CA ASP A 147 -9.31 -5.18 -16.43
C ASP A 147 -8.84 -6.36 -15.56
N GLN A 148 -9.54 -6.65 -14.45
CA GLN A 148 -9.22 -7.74 -13.51
C GLN A 148 -7.84 -7.62 -12.87
N ALA A 149 -7.21 -6.45 -12.92
CA ALA A 149 -5.94 -6.21 -12.26
C ALA A 149 -6.06 -6.36 -10.74
N ILE A 150 -5.02 -6.89 -10.12
CA ILE A 150 -4.95 -7.01 -8.67
C ILE A 150 -4.89 -5.61 -8.05
N MET A 151 -5.87 -5.29 -7.19
CA MET A 151 -6.01 -4.00 -6.55
C MET A 151 -5.74 -4.03 -5.05
N GLY A 152 -5.82 -5.18 -4.43
CA GLY A 152 -5.52 -5.36 -3.02
C GLY A 152 -4.92 -6.72 -2.73
N ILE A 153 -3.98 -6.75 -1.80
CA ILE A 153 -3.34 -7.99 -1.31
C ILE A 153 -3.22 -7.96 0.21
N GLN A 154 -3.19 -9.14 0.82
CA GLN A 154 -2.83 -9.29 2.22
C GLN A 154 -2.03 -10.58 2.44
N HIS A 155 -1.09 -10.54 3.38
CA HIS A 155 -0.39 -11.73 3.81
C HIS A 155 -1.33 -12.64 4.62
N LYS A 156 -1.24 -13.95 4.41
CA LYS A 156 -2.14 -14.93 5.04
C LYS A 156 -2.00 -15.00 6.57
N ASN A 157 -0.83 -14.66 7.11
CA ASN A 157 -0.52 -14.82 8.54
C ASN A 157 0.08 -13.57 9.21
N LEU A 158 0.67 -12.65 8.47
CA LEU A 158 1.31 -11.45 8.99
C LEU A 158 0.45 -10.21 8.72
N PRO A 159 0.55 -9.15 9.55
CA PRO A 159 -0.20 -7.90 9.33
C PRO A 159 0.44 -7.05 8.23
N ILE A 160 0.45 -7.58 7.00
CA ILE A 160 1.04 -6.93 5.82
C ILE A 160 -0.02 -6.84 4.74
N TYR A 161 -0.26 -5.62 4.25
CA TYR A 161 -1.31 -5.29 3.30
C TYR A 161 -0.79 -4.40 2.18
N GLY A 162 -1.43 -4.46 1.03
CA GLY A 162 -1.08 -3.60 -0.09
C GLY A 162 -2.29 -3.19 -0.91
N PHE A 163 -2.29 -1.93 -1.37
CA PHE A 163 -3.25 -1.39 -2.35
C PHE A 163 -2.52 -0.92 -3.59
N GLN A 164 -2.95 -1.36 -4.76
CA GLN A 164 -2.45 -0.84 -6.05
C GLN A 164 -2.98 0.56 -6.33
N TYR A 165 -4.16 0.87 -5.84
CA TYR A 165 -4.80 2.18 -5.99
C TYR A 165 -4.36 3.17 -4.90
N HIS A 166 -4.75 4.41 -5.08
CA HIS A 166 -4.43 5.53 -4.18
C HIS A 166 -5.59 5.85 -3.24
N PRO A 167 -5.58 5.37 -1.98
CA PRO A 167 -6.64 5.67 -1.02
C PRO A 167 -6.67 7.15 -0.61
N GLU A 168 -5.54 7.85 -0.74
CA GLU A 168 -5.40 9.28 -0.42
C GLU A 168 -5.95 10.21 -1.50
N SER A 169 -6.30 9.67 -2.67
CA SER A 169 -6.86 10.44 -3.77
C SER A 169 -8.33 10.78 -3.52
N ILE A 170 -8.73 11.98 -3.92
CA ILE A 170 -10.14 12.38 -3.92
C ILE A 170 -11.01 11.46 -4.79
N GLY A 171 -10.44 10.82 -5.79
CA GLY A 171 -11.10 9.84 -6.65
C GLY A 171 -11.32 8.46 -6.01
N THR A 172 -10.87 8.28 -4.76
CA THR A 172 -11.16 7.10 -3.93
C THR A 172 -12.00 7.55 -2.72
N PRO A 173 -13.35 7.69 -2.87
CA PRO A 173 -14.19 8.29 -1.83
C PRO A 173 -14.09 7.62 -0.45
N ASP A 174 -13.91 6.29 -0.42
CA ASP A 174 -13.83 5.50 0.81
C ASP A 174 -12.40 5.24 1.29
N GLY A 175 -11.40 5.87 0.68
CA GLY A 175 -9.99 5.64 0.99
C GLY A 175 -9.62 5.95 2.44
N LEU A 176 -10.22 6.98 3.03
CA LEU A 176 -10.00 7.33 4.43
C LEU A 176 -10.39 6.20 5.39
N TYR A 177 -11.46 5.46 5.08
CA TYR A 177 -11.89 4.32 5.90
C TYR A 177 -10.86 3.18 5.90
N SER A 178 -10.25 2.88 4.75
CA SER A 178 -9.20 1.85 4.67
C SER A 178 -7.97 2.24 5.51
N ILE A 179 -7.55 3.49 5.47
CA ILE A 179 -6.44 4.00 6.29
C ILE A 179 -6.79 3.94 7.78
N ARG A 180 -8.01 4.38 8.16
CA ARG A 180 -8.50 4.23 9.54
C ARG A 180 -8.45 2.79 9.99
N ASN A 181 -8.97 1.86 9.20
CA ASN A 181 -9.02 0.44 9.55
C ASN A 181 -7.62 -0.14 9.76
N PHE A 182 -6.64 0.25 8.93
CA PHE A 182 -5.26 -0.16 9.14
C PHE A 182 -4.74 0.33 10.51
N ILE A 183 -4.95 1.59 10.82
CA ILE A 183 -4.43 2.18 12.06
C ILE A 183 -5.15 1.64 13.29
N GLU A 184 -6.48 1.64 13.29
CA GLU A 184 -7.29 1.32 14.48
C GLU A 184 -7.42 -0.19 14.71
N GLU A 185 -7.44 -1.02 13.66
CA GLU A 185 -7.67 -2.45 13.77
C GLU A 185 -6.41 -3.32 13.65
N VAL A 186 -5.39 -2.83 12.93
CA VAL A 186 -4.17 -3.60 12.68
C VAL A 186 -3.01 -3.10 13.54
N VAL A 187 -2.76 -1.79 13.57
CA VAL A 187 -1.62 -1.21 14.31
C VAL A 187 -1.91 -1.15 15.81
N LYS A 188 -3.06 -0.64 16.22
CA LYS A 188 -3.54 -0.44 17.62
C LYS A 188 -2.56 0.25 18.53
#